data_f653cbc4d42db2a8451d3abbd9fbbacf
#
_entry.id   f653cbc4d42db2a8451d3abbd9fbbacf
#
_cell.length_a   1.000
_cell.length_b   1.000
_cell.length_c   1.000
_cell.angle_alpha   90.00
_cell.angle_beta   90.00
_cell.angle_gamma   90.00
#
_symmetry.space_group_name_H-M   'P 1'
#
loop_
_entity.id
_entity.type
_entity.pdbx_description
1 polymer ?
#
loop_
_entity_poly.entity_id
_entity_poly.type
_entity_poly.pdbx_seq_one_letter_code
_entity_poly.pdbx_strand_id
1 'polypeptide(L)'
;MYKFKAIKSEKVIEYTISIERNTHLMVVEQKLPNEEYARYIRLTGQQIEKLKNILFVGSFSSTTIPVNTFSIEGGNVFVMTCREDNQVIRMAHAEMRKVFDYYDKHSTHIARYDAKFRSRR
;
A
#
# COMPACT_ATOMS: atom_id res chain seq x y z
N MET A 1 8.23 2.26 12.18
CA MET A 1 8.20 1.03 11.35
C MET A 1 7.38 -0.05 12.05
N TYR A 2 6.44 -0.63 11.34
CA TYR A 2 5.59 -1.68 11.87
C TYR A 2 5.75 -2.95 11.05
N LYS A 3 6.03 -4.06 11.72
CA LYS A 3 6.23 -5.34 11.06
C LYS A 3 5.21 -6.34 11.56
N PHE A 4 4.68 -7.15 10.65
CA PHE A 4 3.78 -8.23 11.01
C PHE A 4 3.92 -9.38 10.01
N LYS A 5 3.39 -10.52 10.38
CA LYS A 5 3.46 -11.73 9.57
C LYS A 5 2.06 -12.28 9.33
N ALA A 6 1.87 -12.88 8.18
CA ALA A 6 0.65 -13.60 7.84
C ALA A 6 1.02 -15.01 7.41
N ILE A 7 0.19 -15.98 7.78
CA ILE A 7 0.40 -17.38 7.42
C ILE A 7 -0.64 -17.76 6.37
N LYS A 8 -0.18 -18.17 5.19
CA LYS A 8 -1.05 -18.59 4.10
C LYS A 8 -0.52 -19.91 3.53
N SER A 9 -1.37 -20.94 3.49
CA SER A 9 -0.99 -22.26 2.97
C SER A 9 0.33 -22.73 3.57
N GLU A 10 0.47 -22.62 4.90
CA GLU A 10 1.64 -23.01 5.66
C GLU A 10 2.90 -22.21 5.37
N LYS A 11 2.78 -21.14 4.59
CA LYS A 11 3.90 -20.23 4.29
C LYS A 11 3.76 -18.94 5.07
N VAL A 12 4.89 -18.42 5.52
CA VAL A 12 4.93 -17.16 6.28
C VAL A 12 5.28 -16.01 5.33
N ILE A 13 4.40 -15.02 5.26
CA ILE A 13 4.62 -13.80 4.49
C ILE A 13 4.92 -12.68 5.48
N GLU A 14 6.00 -11.97 5.26
CA GLU A 14 6.42 -10.88 6.13
C GLU A 14 6.05 -9.54 5.52
N TYR A 15 5.45 -8.67 6.34
CA TYR A 15 5.05 -7.33 5.92
C TYR A 15 5.76 -6.28 6.76
N THR A 16 6.12 -5.18 6.12
CA THR A 16 6.68 -4.02 6.80
C THR A 16 5.98 -2.77 6.31
N ILE A 17 5.52 -1.94 7.24
CA ILE A 17 4.89 -0.67 6.92
C ILE A 17 5.77 0.44 7.52
N SER A 18 6.12 1.42 6.71
CA SER A 18 6.96 2.52 7.17
C SER A 18 6.58 3.81 6.44
N ILE A 19 7.17 4.91 6.90
CA ILE A 19 7.00 6.22 6.25
C ILE A 19 8.36 6.58 5.68
N GLU A 20 8.41 6.82 4.38
CA GLU A 20 9.65 7.18 3.69
C GLU A 20 10.09 8.57 4.12
N ARG A 21 11.37 8.67 4.49
CA ARG A 21 11.89 9.89 5.11
C ARG A 21 11.82 11.12 4.20
N ASN A 22 12.17 10.97 2.93
CA ASN A 22 12.25 12.12 2.04
C ASN A 22 10.92 12.58 1.47
N THR A 23 10.01 11.66 1.23
CA THR A 23 8.73 11.95 0.57
C THR A 23 7.56 11.96 1.53
N HIS A 24 7.73 11.36 2.71
CA HIS A 24 6.65 11.12 3.69
C HIS A 24 5.53 10.24 3.12
N LEU A 25 5.84 9.47 2.09
CA LEU A 25 4.89 8.48 1.57
C LEU A 25 4.91 7.24 2.46
N MET A 26 3.76 6.58 2.54
CA MET A 26 3.70 5.31 3.25
C MET A 26 4.18 4.20 2.33
N VAL A 27 5.06 3.34 2.84
CA VAL A 27 5.62 2.23 2.09
C VAL A 27 5.14 0.94 2.72
N VAL A 28 4.55 0.07 1.91
CA VAL A 28 4.15 -1.27 2.32
C VAL A 28 5.07 -2.25 1.59
N GLU A 29 5.78 -3.07 2.37
CA GLU A 29 6.66 -4.09 1.82
C GLU A 29 6.10 -5.48 2.11
N GLN A 30 6.20 -6.37 1.14
CA GLN A 30 5.78 -7.76 1.27
C GLN A 30 6.94 -8.66 0.87
N LYS A 31 7.37 -9.52 1.79
CA LYS A 31 8.43 -10.49 1.53
C LYS A 31 7.84 -11.89 1.48
N LEU A 32 7.82 -12.47 0.30
CA LEU A 32 7.34 -13.83 0.10
C LEU A 32 8.45 -14.83 0.43
N PRO A 33 8.10 -16.03 0.92
CA PRO A 33 9.13 -16.97 1.41
C PRO A 33 10.08 -17.47 0.33
N ASN A 34 9.64 -17.50 -0.93
CA ASN A 34 10.46 -18.00 -2.03
C ASN A 34 11.15 -16.89 -2.83
N GLU A 35 11.00 -15.65 -2.42
CA GLU A 35 11.59 -14.52 -3.14
C GLU A 35 12.75 -13.92 -2.35
N GLU A 36 13.80 -13.58 -3.06
CA GLU A 36 14.98 -12.98 -2.47
C GLU A 36 14.75 -11.54 -2.04
N TYR A 37 13.96 -10.79 -2.82
CA TYR A 37 13.73 -9.37 -2.58
C TYR A 37 12.27 -9.13 -2.19
N ALA A 38 12.06 -8.16 -1.31
CA ALA A 38 10.72 -7.75 -0.94
C ALA A 38 10.10 -6.93 -2.08
N ARG A 39 8.80 -7.13 -2.25
CA ARG A 39 8.00 -6.25 -3.11
C ARG A 39 7.56 -5.07 -2.28
N TYR A 40 7.40 -3.93 -2.90
CA TYR A 40 6.95 -2.75 -2.16
C TYR A 40 6.01 -1.91 -3.00
N ILE A 41 5.20 -1.11 -2.32
CA ILE A 41 4.35 -0.11 -2.95
C ILE A 41 4.37 1.14 -2.09
N ARG A 42 4.39 2.30 -2.74
CA ARG A 42 4.39 3.60 -2.09
C ARG A 42 3.04 4.25 -2.29
N LEU A 43 2.48 4.75 -1.21
CA LEU A 43 1.11 5.25 -1.19
C LEU A 43 1.05 6.66 -0.61
N THR A 44 0.28 7.54 -1.24
CA THR A 44 -0.08 8.83 -0.65
C THR A 44 -1.26 8.65 0.30
N GLY A 45 -1.45 9.60 1.20
CA GLY A 45 -2.61 9.59 2.07
C GLY A 45 -3.92 9.57 1.31
N GLN A 46 -4.01 10.32 0.21
CA GLN A 46 -5.20 10.34 -0.62
C GLN A 46 -5.50 8.96 -1.21
N GLN A 47 -4.46 8.26 -1.67
CA GLN A 47 -4.64 6.93 -2.22
C GLN A 47 -5.15 5.95 -1.17
N ILE A 48 -4.62 6.04 0.05
CA ILE A 48 -5.06 5.18 1.15
C ILE A 48 -6.51 5.46 1.52
N GLU A 49 -6.90 6.73 1.57
CA GLU A 49 -8.27 7.10 1.88
C GLU A 49 -9.26 6.56 0.85
N LYS A 50 -8.90 6.62 -0.43
CA LYS A 50 -9.71 6.03 -1.48
C LYS A 50 -9.73 4.51 -1.40
N LEU A 51 -8.60 3.91 -1.05
CA LEU A 51 -8.47 2.47 -0.94
C LEU A 51 -9.40 1.89 0.13
N LYS A 52 -9.63 2.63 1.20
CA LYS A 52 -10.57 2.20 2.24
C LYS A 52 -11.99 2.00 1.72
N ASN A 53 -12.34 2.67 0.63
CA ASN A 53 -13.69 2.62 0.05
C ASN A 53 -13.75 1.78 -1.22
N ILE A 54 -12.68 1.09 -1.58
CA ILE A 54 -12.59 0.39 -2.85
C ILE A 54 -13.61 -0.74 -2.98
N LEU A 55 -14.05 -1.31 -1.86
CA LEU A 55 -15.05 -2.38 -1.86
C LEU A 55 -16.36 -1.95 -2.52
N PHE A 56 -16.63 -0.65 -2.56
CA PHE A 56 -17.85 -0.13 -3.16
C PHE A 56 -17.70 0.16 -4.65
N VAL A 57 -16.48 0.49 -5.08
CA VAL A 57 -16.24 0.86 -6.48
C VAL A 57 -15.49 -0.21 -7.27
N GLY A 58 -14.91 -1.20 -6.60
CA GLY A 58 -14.23 -2.33 -7.23
C GLY A 58 -12.80 -2.06 -7.69
N SER A 59 -12.54 -0.92 -8.28
CA SER A 59 -11.18 -0.57 -8.72
C SER A 59 -11.07 0.92 -8.97
N PHE A 60 -9.84 1.42 -8.92
CA PHE A 60 -9.54 2.79 -9.34
C PHE A 60 -8.05 2.91 -9.65
N SER A 61 -7.71 3.95 -10.41
CA SER A 61 -6.31 4.29 -10.69
C SER A 61 -6.04 5.69 -10.19
N SER A 62 -4.85 5.90 -9.64
CA SER A 62 -4.42 7.22 -9.21
C SER A 62 -3.69 7.91 -10.36
N THR A 63 -3.97 9.19 -10.54
CA THR A 63 -3.24 10.01 -11.50
C THR A 63 -2.09 10.79 -10.85
N THR A 64 -2.01 10.72 -9.53
CA THR A 64 -0.91 11.36 -8.80
C THR A 64 0.27 10.39 -8.66
N ILE A 65 1.47 10.94 -8.54
CA ILE A 65 2.68 10.15 -8.35
C ILE A 65 2.80 9.77 -6.86
N PRO A 66 3.06 8.51 -6.53
CA PRO A 66 3.28 7.40 -7.45
C PRO A 66 1.97 6.96 -8.12
N VAL A 67 2.07 6.56 -9.37
CA VAL A 67 0.90 6.12 -10.15
C VAL A 67 0.60 4.67 -9.82
N ASN A 68 -0.47 4.46 -9.08
CA ASN A 68 -0.87 3.14 -8.61
C ASN A 68 -2.25 2.78 -9.14
N THR A 69 -2.46 1.49 -9.34
CA THR A 69 -3.76 0.93 -9.69
C THR A 69 -4.20 0.00 -8.56
N PHE A 70 -5.46 0.09 -8.17
CA PHE A 70 -6.02 -0.68 -7.08
C PHE A 70 -7.26 -1.41 -7.54
N SER A 71 -7.39 -2.67 -7.11
CA SER A 71 -8.57 -3.48 -7.44
C SER A 71 -8.83 -4.51 -6.34
N ILE A 72 -10.00 -5.14 -6.41
CA ILE A 72 -10.38 -6.23 -5.50
C ILE A 72 -10.54 -7.49 -6.33
N GLU A 73 -9.81 -8.55 -5.98
CA GLU A 73 -9.96 -9.87 -6.57
C GLU A 73 -10.81 -10.74 -5.68
N GLY A 74 -11.76 -11.47 -6.29
CA GLY A 74 -12.60 -12.40 -5.55
C GLY A 74 -13.39 -11.77 -4.40
N GLY A 75 -13.54 -10.46 -4.42
CA GLY A 75 -14.31 -9.74 -3.40
C GLY A 75 -13.57 -9.48 -2.10
N ASN A 76 -12.39 -10.05 -1.90
CA ASN A 76 -11.72 -9.95 -0.59
C ASN A 76 -10.20 -9.80 -0.64
N VAL A 77 -9.58 -9.78 -1.80
CA VAL A 77 -8.14 -9.61 -1.93
C VAL A 77 -7.84 -8.27 -2.58
N PHE A 78 -7.11 -7.42 -1.87
CA PHE A 78 -6.68 -6.13 -2.40
C PHE A 78 -5.47 -6.35 -3.30
N VAL A 79 -5.53 -5.83 -4.51
CA VAL A 79 -4.42 -5.89 -5.46
C VAL A 79 -3.95 -4.47 -5.70
N MET A 80 -2.69 -4.21 -5.36
CA MET A 80 -2.08 -2.90 -5.51
C MET A 80 -0.92 -3.03 -6.49
N THR A 81 -0.96 -2.25 -7.56
CA THR A 81 0.04 -2.29 -8.61
C THR A 81 0.67 -0.92 -8.77
N CYS A 82 2.00 -0.84 -8.67
CA CYS A 82 2.73 0.35 -9.03
C CYS A 82 3.09 0.25 -10.51
N ARG A 83 2.58 1.17 -11.31
CA ARG A 83 2.74 1.12 -12.77
C ARG A 83 4.17 1.47 -13.20
N GLU A 84 4.87 2.25 -12.39
CA GLU A 84 6.23 2.68 -12.73
C GLU A 84 7.25 1.56 -12.54
N ASP A 85 7.09 0.77 -11.47
CA ASP A 85 8.04 -0.26 -11.09
C ASP A 85 7.56 -1.67 -11.36
N ASN A 86 6.35 -1.84 -11.89
CA ASN A 86 5.71 -3.14 -12.09
C ASN A 86 5.65 -3.98 -10.82
N GLN A 87 5.58 -3.34 -9.67
CA GLN A 87 5.42 -4.03 -8.40
C GLN A 87 3.95 -4.32 -8.16
N VAL A 88 3.65 -5.55 -7.76
CA VAL A 88 2.28 -5.97 -7.47
C VAL A 88 2.26 -6.61 -6.09
N ILE A 89 1.40 -6.11 -5.21
CA ILE A 89 1.20 -6.67 -3.88
C ILE A 89 -0.27 -7.07 -3.74
N ARG A 90 -0.49 -8.31 -3.31
CA ARG A 90 -1.83 -8.82 -3.00
C ARG A 90 -1.94 -9.05 -1.51
N MET A 91 -2.95 -8.47 -0.91
CA MET A 91 -3.17 -8.58 0.53
C MET A 91 -4.62 -8.93 0.83
N ALA A 92 -4.80 -9.88 1.74
CA ALA A 92 -6.14 -10.21 2.23
C ALA A 92 -6.68 -9.06 3.07
N HIS A 93 -7.99 -9.06 3.31
CA HIS A 93 -8.65 -8.02 4.07
C HIS A 93 -8.05 -7.84 5.47
N ALA A 94 -7.72 -8.94 6.14
CA ALA A 94 -7.15 -8.87 7.48
C ALA A 94 -5.79 -8.18 7.51
N GLU A 95 -4.96 -8.41 6.50
CA GLU A 95 -3.65 -7.75 6.38
C GLU A 95 -3.82 -6.27 6.02
N MET A 96 -4.74 -5.97 5.09
CA MET A 96 -5.01 -4.58 4.72
C MET A 96 -5.53 -3.76 5.88
N ARG A 97 -6.28 -4.38 6.79
CA ARG A 97 -6.75 -3.67 7.98
C ARG A 97 -5.59 -3.13 8.80
N LYS A 98 -4.49 -3.87 8.89
CA LYS A 98 -3.30 -3.40 9.61
C LYS A 98 -2.65 -2.21 8.92
N VAL A 99 -2.68 -2.19 7.59
CA VAL A 99 -2.21 -1.04 6.82
C VAL A 99 -3.06 0.19 7.11
N PHE A 100 -4.38 0.04 7.12
CA PHE A 100 -5.29 1.13 7.42
C PHE A 100 -5.13 1.63 8.86
N ASP A 101 -4.96 0.73 9.82
CA ASP A 101 -4.75 1.11 11.22
C ASP A 101 -3.46 1.91 11.38
N TYR A 102 -2.40 1.50 10.70
CA TYR A 102 -1.15 2.24 10.73
C TYR A 102 -1.33 3.65 10.14
N TYR A 103 -2.02 3.74 9.02
CA TYR A 103 -2.31 5.03 8.40
C TYR A 103 -3.09 5.93 9.36
N ASP A 104 -4.14 5.39 10.00
CA ASP A 104 -4.96 6.18 10.91
C ASP A 104 -4.17 6.74 12.08
N LYS A 105 -3.19 5.97 12.58
CA LYS A 105 -2.33 6.43 13.68
C LYS A 105 -1.30 7.46 13.26
N HIS A 106 -0.86 7.42 12.01
CA HIS A 106 0.24 8.24 11.53
C HIS A 106 -0.13 9.18 10.38
N SER A 107 -1.42 9.40 10.16
CA SER A 107 -1.89 10.17 9.01
C SER A 107 -1.32 11.59 8.94
N THR A 108 -1.04 12.21 10.09
CA THR A 108 -0.47 13.56 10.14
C THR A 108 0.97 13.60 9.64
N HIS A 109 1.64 12.46 9.63
CA HIS A 109 3.04 12.35 9.18
C HIS A 109 3.16 11.80 7.77
N ILE A 110 2.03 11.43 7.15
CA ILE A 110 2.02 10.85 5.81
C ILE A 110 1.55 11.91 4.82
N ALA A 111 2.33 12.12 3.76
CA ALA A 111 2.00 13.09 2.74
C ALA A 111 0.68 12.69 2.06
N ARG A 112 -0.26 13.63 2.03
CA ARG A 112 -1.54 13.39 1.36
C ARG A 112 -1.35 13.33 -0.15
N TYR A 113 -0.40 14.11 -0.64
CA TYR A 113 -0.06 14.17 -2.06
C TYR A 113 1.44 14.03 -2.23
N ASP A 114 1.86 13.69 -3.43
CA ASP A 114 3.26 13.65 -3.79
C ASP A 114 3.93 15.01 -3.51
N ALA A 115 5.16 14.98 -2.99
CA ALA A 115 5.90 16.21 -2.66
C ALA A 115 6.14 17.07 -3.90
N LYS A 116 6.37 16.45 -5.06
CA LYS A 116 6.54 17.16 -6.32
C LYS A 116 5.29 17.91 -6.71
N PHE A 117 4.12 17.33 -6.47
CA PHE A 117 2.84 17.97 -6.71
C PHE A 117 2.67 19.20 -5.83
N ARG A 118 3.09 19.12 -4.56
CA ARG A 118 2.98 20.24 -3.63
C ARG A 118 3.92 21.38 -3.98
N SER A 119 5.08 21.09 -4.53
CA SER A 119 6.07 22.12 -4.86
C SER A 119 5.68 23.01 -6.04
N ARG A 120 4.62 22.65 -6.75
CA ARG A 120 4.12 23.45 -7.89
C ARG A 120 3.24 24.62 -7.49
N ARG A 121 3.03 24.80 -6.23
CA ARG A 121 2.18 25.90 -5.75
C ARG A 121 2.93 27.21 -5.63
#